data_490940b6ef9fcf7ce84d306b77a15ea2
#
_entry.id   490940b6ef9fcf7ce84d306b77a15ea2
#
_cell.length_a   1.000
_cell.length_b   1.000
_cell.length_c   1.000
_cell.angle_alpha   90.00
_cell.angle_beta   90.00
_cell.angle_gamma   90.00
#
_symmetry.space_group_name_H-M   'P 1'
#
loop_
_entity.id
_entity.type
_entity.pdbx_description
1 polymer ?
#
loop_
_entity_poly.entity_id
_entity_poly.type
_entity_poly.pdbx_seq_one_letter_code
_entity_poly.pdbx_strand_id
1 'polypeptide(L)'
;VSFARALVLNPSILFLDEPFSALDIGLKKELQNLLINEIETNKLSILFITHDLMEAIRLSDEILVLKAEPVGHIVKSFKIKMPRKNRDDAFVYEQTAKLLSDEYIINTFELGFK
;
A
#
# COMPACT_ATOMS: atom_id res chain seq x y z
N VAL A 1 -7.46 -17.56 -6.20
CA VAL A 1 -6.95 -16.22 -6.37
C VAL A 1 -5.43 -16.27 -6.37
N SER A 2 -4.81 -15.62 -7.33
CA SER A 2 -3.36 -15.67 -7.50
C SER A 2 -2.60 -15.18 -6.27
N PHE A 3 -3.18 -14.22 -5.53
CA PHE A 3 -2.59 -13.71 -4.31
C PHE A 3 -2.43 -14.81 -3.24
N ALA A 4 -3.50 -15.52 -2.97
CA ALA A 4 -3.46 -16.60 -1.98
C ALA A 4 -2.54 -17.74 -2.43
N ARG A 5 -2.54 -18.02 -3.73
CA ARG A 5 -1.66 -19.04 -4.30
C ARG A 5 -0.19 -18.66 -4.14
N ALA A 6 0.13 -17.38 -4.30
CA ALA A 6 1.49 -16.90 -4.11
C ALA A 6 1.96 -17.10 -2.68
N LEU A 7 1.08 -16.88 -1.69
CA LEU A 7 1.41 -17.09 -0.29
C LEU A 7 1.63 -18.56 0.04
N VAL A 8 0.91 -19.45 -0.61
CA VAL A 8 1.06 -20.89 -0.39
C VAL A 8 2.46 -21.36 -0.76
N LEU A 9 3.10 -20.71 -1.72
CA LEU A 9 4.48 -21.03 -2.12
C LEU A 9 5.52 -20.55 -1.11
N ASN A 10 5.10 -19.84 -0.07
CA ASN A 10 5.95 -19.37 1.01
C ASN A 10 7.17 -18.59 0.53
N PRO A 11 6.98 -17.53 -0.29
CA PRO A 11 8.10 -16.74 -0.81
C PRO A 11 8.70 -15.86 0.28
N SER A 12 9.97 -15.46 0.11
CA SER A 12 10.58 -14.47 0.98
C SER A 12 10.29 -13.05 0.49
N ILE A 13 10.06 -12.89 -0.81
CA ILE A 13 9.71 -11.61 -1.43
C ILE A 13 8.50 -11.85 -2.33
N LEU A 14 7.53 -10.95 -2.24
CA LEU A 14 6.32 -11.03 -3.03
C LEU A 14 6.10 -9.71 -3.75
N PHE A 15 5.85 -9.77 -5.04
CA PHE A 15 5.51 -8.60 -5.85
C PHE A 15 4.04 -8.68 -6.24
N LEU A 16 3.28 -7.62 -5.93
CA LEU A 16 1.85 -7.56 -6.20
C LEU A 16 1.51 -6.28 -6.94
N ASP A 17 0.66 -6.40 -7.97
CA ASP A 17 0.18 -5.25 -8.75
C ASP A 17 -1.31 -5.12 -8.54
N GLU A 18 -1.74 -4.04 -7.89
CA GLU A 18 -3.14 -3.76 -7.59
C GLU A 18 -3.84 -4.97 -6.97
N PRO A 19 -3.29 -5.54 -5.89
CA PRO A 19 -3.75 -6.85 -5.42
C PRO A 19 -5.18 -6.87 -4.88
N PHE A 20 -5.72 -5.72 -4.49
CA PHE A 20 -7.04 -5.66 -3.87
C PHE A 20 -8.08 -4.91 -4.68
N SER A 21 -7.72 -4.43 -5.88
CA SER A 21 -8.55 -3.49 -6.63
C SER A 21 -9.90 -4.07 -7.08
N ALA A 22 -9.98 -5.37 -7.30
CA ALA A 22 -11.21 -6.00 -7.81
C ALA A 22 -12.04 -6.67 -6.71
N LEU A 23 -11.68 -6.46 -5.44
CA LEU A 23 -12.30 -7.17 -4.33
C LEU A 23 -13.34 -6.29 -3.63
N ASP A 24 -14.40 -6.93 -3.09
CA ASP A 24 -15.33 -6.20 -2.24
C ASP A 24 -14.67 -5.86 -0.90
N ILE A 25 -15.33 -4.99 -0.13
CA ILE A 25 -14.75 -4.46 1.11
C ILE A 25 -14.43 -5.56 2.12
N GLY A 26 -15.34 -6.52 2.29
CA GLY A 26 -15.12 -7.59 3.26
C GLY A 26 -13.95 -8.48 2.90
N LEU A 27 -13.91 -8.93 1.66
CA LEU A 27 -12.83 -9.80 1.18
C LEU A 27 -11.49 -9.06 1.17
N LYS A 28 -11.51 -7.79 0.77
CA LYS A 28 -10.31 -6.95 0.80
C LYS A 28 -9.72 -6.91 2.20
N LYS A 29 -10.56 -6.67 3.20
CA LYS A 29 -10.10 -6.57 4.58
C LYS A 29 -9.52 -7.90 5.08
N GLU A 30 -10.16 -9.00 4.75
CA GLU A 30 -9.65 -10.32 5.11
C GLU A 30 -8.29 -10.60 4.51
N LEU A 31 -8.11 -10.30 3.24
CA LEU A 31 -6.83 -10.54 2.57
C LEU A 31 -5.75 -9.59 3.05
N GLN A 32 -6.10 -8.34 3.38
CA GLN A 32 -5.14 -7.42 3.97
C GLN A 32 -4.67 -7.91 5.34
N ASN A 33 -5.58 -8.42 6.15
CA ASN A 33 -5.22 -8.97 7.45
C ASN A 33 -4.34 -10.20 7.33
N LEU A 34 -4.64 -11.06 6.36
CA LEU A 34 -3.79 -12.22 6.08
C LEU A 34 -2.39 -11.79 5.69
N LEU A 35 -2.29 -10.78 4.84
CA LEU A 35 -1.01 -10.26 4.38
C LEU A 35 -0.20 -9.67 5.53
N ILE A 36 -0.85 -8.88 6.38
CA ILE A 36 -0.20 -8.31 7.56
C ILE A 36 0.34 -9.42 8.46
N ASN A 37 -0.45 -10.46 8.67
CA ASN A 37 -0.03 -11.58 9.50
C ASN A 37 1.21 -12.26 8.91
N GLU A 38 1.25 -12.46 7.61
CA GLU A 38 2.40 -13.07 6.96
C GLU A 38 3.66 -12.19 7.08
N ILE A 39 3.50 -10.88 6.95
CA ILE A 39 4.62 -9.96 7.10
C ILE A 39 5.18 -10.03 8.52
N GLU A 40 4.31 -9.97 9.51
CA GLU A 40 4.71 -9.91 10.91
C GLU A 40 5.24 -11.25 11.44
N THR A 41 4.64 -12.36 11.00
CA THR A 41 4.96 -13.69 11.51
C THR A 41 6.09 -14.34 10.74
N ASN A 42 6.05 -14.29 9.41
CA ASN A 42 6.98 -15.01 8.53
C ASN A 42 7.99 -14.10 7.86
N LYS A 43 8.01 -12.83 8.25
CA LYS A 43 8.95 -11.83 7.74
C LYS A 43 8.94 -11.73 6.21
N LEU A 44 7.76 -11.85 5.63
CA LEU A 44 7.60 -11.68 4.20
C LEU A 44 7.86 -10.23 3.82
N SER A 45 8.66 -10.03 2.79
CA SER A 45 8.89 -8.70 2.21
C SER A 45 7.99 -8.54 1.00
N ILE A 46 7.30 -7.40 0.90
CA ILE A 46 6.33 -7.18 -0.17
C ILE A 46 6.61 -5.85 -0.84
N LEU A 47 6.57 -5.88 -2.16
CA LEU A 47 6.50 -4.68 -2.97
C LEU A 47 5.16 -4.72 -3.70
N PHE A 48 4.27 -3.76 -3.44
CA PHE A 48 3.01 -3.74 -4.15
C PHE A 48 2.72 -2.36 -4.74
N ILE A 49 2.01 -2.38 -5.85
CA ILE A 49 1.62 -1.17 -6.58
C ILE A 49 0.14 -0.96 -6.34
N THR A 50 -0.25 0.26 -5.98
CA THR A 50 -1.64 0.59 -5.75
C THR A 50 -1.90 2.06 -6.06
N HIS A 51 -3.14 2.37 -6.45
CA HIS A 51 -3.64 3.74 -6.56
C HIS A 51 -4.39 4.17 -5.31
N ASP A 52 -4.56 3.27 -4.36
CA ASP A 52 -5.30 3.54 -3.13
C ASP A 52 -4.32 3.94 -2.03
N LEU A 53 -4.27 5.24 -1.73
CA LEU A 53 -3.35 5.77 -0.74
C LEU A 53 -3.63 5.23 0.66
N MET A 54 -4.90 5.03 1.01
CA MET A 54 -5.25 4.49 2.32
C MET A 54 -4.74 3.06 2.49
N GLU A 55 -4.82 2.28 1.43
CA GLU A 55 -4.29 0.92 1.40
C GLU A 55 -2.77 0.94 1.60
N ALA A 56 -2.09 1.83 0.91
CA ALA A 56 -0.64 1.98 1.05
C ALA A 56 -0.27 2.36 2.49
N ILE A 57 -0.99 3.29 3.10
CA ILE A 57 -0.73 3.72 4.47
C ILE A 57 -0.98 2.59 5.45
N ARG A 58 -2.04 1.83 5.23
CA ARG A 58 -2.40 0.74 6.14
C ARG A 58 -1.36 -0.37 6.16
N LEU A 59 -0.78 -0.68 5.02
CA LEU A 59 0.03 -1.88 4.86
C LEU A 59 1.53 -1.65 4.80
N SER A 60 1.99 -0.48 4.36
CA SER A 60 3.39 -0.28 3.99
C SER A 60 4.23 0.29 5.11
N ASP A 61 5.50 -0.09 5.13
CA ASP A 61 6.49 0.59 5.96
C ASP A 61 7.00 1.84 5.26
N GLU A 62 7.02 1.81 3.94
CA GLU A 62 7.49 2.93 3.14
C GLU A 62 6.65 3.03 1.88
N ILE A 63 6.24 4.26 1.56
CA ILE A 63 5.47 4.54 0.35
C ILE A 63 6.38 5.28 -0.62
N LEU A 64 6.51 4.72 -1.83
CA LEU A 64 7.30 5.33 -2.88
C LEU A 64 6.35 5.94 -3.91
N VAL A 65 6.51 7.23 -4.17
CA VAL A 65 5.69 7.93 -5.16
C VAL A 65 6.41 7.87 -6.49
N LEU A 66 5.77 7.26 -7.48
CA LEU A 66 6.33 7.09 -8.82
C LEU A 66 5.71 8.06 -9.79
N LYS A 67 6.55 8.62 -10.64
CA LYS A 67 6.11 9.44 -11.75
C LYS A 67 6.44 8.70 -13.04
N ALA A 68 5.46 8.53 -13.92
CA ALA A 68 5.64 7.76 -15.14
C ALA A 68 6.49 8.46 -16.18
N GLU A 69 6.42 9.78 -16.23
CA GLU A 69 7.10 10.56 -17.26
C GLU A 69 8.25 11.38 -16.68
N PRO A 70 9.30 11.59 -17.46
CA PRO A 70 9.57 11.02 -18.79
C PRO A 70 9.90 9.54 -18.79
N VAL A 71 10.41 9.02 -17.67
CA VAL A 71 10.67 7.60 -17.48
C VAL A 71 10.29 7.30 -16.03
N GLY A 72 9.67 6.17 -15.79
CA GLY A 72 9.25 5.79 -14.45
C GLY A 72 10.38 5.98 -13.44
N HIS A 73 10.17 6.80 -12.43
CA HIS A 73 11.17 7.05 -11.40
C HIS A 73 10.49 7.46 -10.09
N ILE A 74 11.21 7.26 -9.01
CA ILE A 74 10.73 7.62 -7.67
C ILE A 74 11.00 9.10 -7.46
N VAL A 75 9.93 9.87 -7.18
CA VAL A 75 10.07 11.32 -6.94
C VAL A 75 10.08 11.66 -5.46
N LYS A 76 9.50 10.79 -4.62
CA LYS A 76 9.49 11.01 -3.18
C LYS A 76 9.18 9.70 -2.45
N SER A 77 9.62 9.61 -1.21
CA SER A 77 9.25 8.49 -0.35
C SER A 77 8.76 9.00 1.01
N PHE A 78 7.85 8.23 1.60
CA PHE A 78 7.31 8.52 2.92
C PHE A 78 7.43 7.27 3.78
N LYS A 79 8.02 7.40 4.95
CA LYS A 79 8.13 6.30 5.90
C LYS A 79 7.02 6.36 6.93
N ILE A 80 6.43 5.22 7.22
CA ILE A 80 5.37 5.13 8.24
C ILE A 80 5.94 4.37 9.41
N LYS A 81 6.16 5.07 10.52
CA LYS A 81 6.84 4.51 11.68
C LYS A 81 5.92 3.77 12.64
N MET A 82 4.61 4.06 12.59
CA MET A 82 3.65 3.38 13.45
C MET A 82 3.58 1.90 13.08
N PRO A 83 3.69 0.98 14.05
CA PRO A 83 3.52 -0.45 13.75
C PRO A 83 2.16 -0.73 13.12
N ARG A 84 2.11 -1.66 12.17
CA ARG A 84 0.87 -1.94 11.42
C ARG A 84 -0.31 -2.26 12.32
N LYS A 85 -0.09 -3.04 13.37
CA LYS A 85 -1.16 -3.42 14.29
C LYS A 85 -1.76 -2.25 15.05
N ASN A 86 -1.06 -1.13 15.10
CA ASN A 86 -1.52 0.07 15.80
C ASN A 86 -2.15 1.10 14.88
N ARG A 87 -2.22 0.81 13.58
CA ARG A 87 -2.78 1.72 12.58
C ARG A 87 -4.29 1.51 12.49
N ASP A 88 -5.03 2.18 13.35
CA ASP A 88 -6.49 2.13 13.28
C ASP A 88 -7.00 3.03 12.17
N ASP A 89 -8.31 3.03 11.94
CA ASP A 89 -8.91 3.81 10.87
C ASP A 89 -8.64 5.31 11.05
N ALA A 90 -8.68 5.81 12.28
CA ALA A 90 -8.42 7.23 12.54
C ALA A 90 -7.00 7.60 12.11
N PHE A 91 -6.03 6.75 12.43
CA PHE A 91 -4.64 6.99 12.01
C PHE A 91 -4.54 7.02 10.50
N VAL A 92 -5.16 6.03 9.83
CA VAL A 92 -5.10 5.94 8.37
C VAL A 92 -5.72 7.18 7.72
N TYR A 93 -6.87 7.63 8.20
CA TYR A 93 -7.51 8.84 7.67
C TYR A 93 -6.67 10.08 7.89
N GLU A 94 -6.08 10.20 9.07
CA GLU A 94 -5.22 11.35 9.39
C GLU A 94 -4.00 11.40 8.49
N GLN A 95 -3.32 10.27 8.33
CA GLN A 95 -2.15 10.21 7.47
C GLN A 95 -2.51 10.44 6.01
N THR A 96 -3.64 9.92 5.57
CA THR A 96 -4.13 10.16 4.22
C THR A 96 -4.31 11.65 3.97
N ALA A 97 -4.94 12.35 4.91
CA ALA A 97 -5.15 13.79 4.78
C ALA A 97 -3.82 14.54 4.68
N LYS A 98 -2.85 14.15 5.48
CA LYS A 98 -1.51 14.78 5.44
C LYS A 98 -0.82 14.55 4.10
N LEU A 99 -0.85 13.32 3.60
CA LEU A 99 -0.19 13.01 2.34
C LEU A 99 -0.90 13.63 1.15
N LEU A 100 -2.22 13.78 1.21
CA LEU A 100 -2.97 14.42 0.13
C LEU A 100 -2.64 15.90 -0.01
N SER A 101 -2.06 16.53 1.00
CA SER A 101 -1.63 17.91 0.88
C SER A 101 -0.23 18.05 0.27
N ASP A 102 0.46 16.93 0.06
CA ASP A 102 1.79 16.93 -0.55
C ASP A 102 1.69 17.09 -2.06
N GLU A 103 2.46 18.01 -2.63
CA GLU A 103 2.36 18.30 -4.06
C GLU A 103 2.74 17.13 -4.96
N TYR A 104 3.67 16.27 -4.52
CA TYR A 104 4.04 15.10 -5.32
C TYR A 104 2.90 14.09 -5.39
N ILE A 105 2.18 13.91 -4.29
CA ILE A 105 1.02 13.04 -4.24
C ILE A 105 -0.09 13.60 -5.12
N ILE A 106 -0.38 14.88 -4.99
CA ILE A 106 -1.43 15.54 -5.78
C ILE A 106 -1.15 15.40 -7.28
N ASN A 107 0.08 15.67 -7.69
CA ASN A 107 0.45 15.61 -9.09
C ASN A 107 0.41 14.20 -9.64
N THR A 108 0.85 13.23 -8.84
CA THR A 108 0.92 11.84 -9.26
C THR A 108 -0.46 11.24 -9.47
N PHE A 109 -1.39 11.51 -8.56
CA PHE A 109 -2.74 10.96 -8.64
C PHE A 109 -3.70 11.84 -9.45
N GLU A 110 -3.28 13.02 -9.86
CA GLU A 110 -4.14 13.95 -10.59
C GLU A 110 -5.46 14.16 -9.87
N LEU A 111 -5.38 14.43 -8.57
CA LEU A 111 -6.54 14.45 -7.70
C LEU A 111 -7.48 15.61 -7.98
N GLY A 112 -8.10 15.59 -9.14
CA GLY A 112 -9.31 16.31 -9.47
C GLY A 112 -9.37 17.82 -9.23
N PHE A 113 -8.27 18.40 -8.91
CA PHE A 113 -8.25 19.81 -8.50
C PHE A 113 -7.66 20.68 -9.59
N LYS A 114 -7.75 20.20 -10.75
CA LYS A 114 -7.28 20.92 -11.93
C LYS A 114 -8.32 21.90 -12.39
#